data_c82cac85bfb007406068acbdd9b56d19
#
_entry.id   c82cac85bfb007406068acbdd9b56d19
#
_cell.length_a   1.000
_cell.length_b   1.000
_cell.length_c   1.000
_cell.angle_alpha   90.00
_cell.angle_beta   90.00
_cell.angle_gamma   90.00
#
_symmetry.space_group_name_H-M   'P 1'
#
loop_
_entity.id
_entity.type
_entity.pdbx_description
1 polymer ?
#
loop_
_entity_poly.entity_id
_entity_poly.type
_entity_poly.pdbx_seq_one_letter_code
_entity_poly.pdbx_strand_id
1 'polypeptide(L)'
;MGPLKNKITPKRLLQYLVILGLLGAGVGGFISFGPPGLYAKSGTPEFCAGCHVMESEYENWFHGGHSKLKCIDCHLPNDNFARHFTWKGIEGMRDAFDFYSGRVPESITLSDHGAAILLENCRRCHEQMVSLIKEDRNCWQCHRRLSHKTTGTF
;
A
#
# COMPACT_ATOMS: atom_id res chain seq x y z
N MET A 1 6.98 -51.24 -29.00
CA MET A 1 7.12 -50.49 -27.72
C MET A 1 6.01 -49.46 -27.70
N GLY A 2 4.91 -49.71 -26.96
CA GLY A 2 3.79 -48.77 -26.85
C GLY A 2 4.09 -47.69 -25.79
N PRO A 3 3.64 -46.44 -26.00
CA PRO A 3 3.88 -45.39 -25.03
C PRO A 3 3.11 -45.68 -23.72
N LEU A 4 3.84 -45.77 -22.60
CA LEU A 4 3.28 -45.85 -21.25
C LEU A 4 2.46 -44.58 -20.97
N LYS A 5 1.15 -44.63 -21.26
CA LYS A 5 0.19 -43.62 -20.81
C LYS A 5 0.05 -43.71 -19.28
N ASN A 6 0.93 -43.06 -18.57
CA ASN A 6 0.87 -42.95 -17.11
C ASN A 6 -0.36 -42.07 -16.74
N LYS A 7 -1.51 -42.72 -16.55
CA LYS A 7 -2.75 -42.02 -16.12
C LYS A 7 -2.56 -41.55 -14.67
N ILE A 8 -2.35 -40.26 -14.50
CA ILE A 8 -2.29 -39.64 -13.18
C ILE A 8 -3.64 -39.88 -12.51
N THR A 9 -3.64 -40.59 -11.38
CA THR A 9 -4.86 -40.78 -10.59
C THR A 9 -5.29 -39.46 -9.93
N PRO A 10 -6.60 -39.23 -9.75
CA PRO A 10 -7.07 -37.95 -9.14
C PRO A 10 -6.45 -37.66 -7.76
N LYS A 11 -6.15 -38.72 -6.98
CA LYS A 11 -5.44 -38.57 -5.69
C LYS A 11 -4.01 -38.04 -5.88
N ARG A 12 -3.27 -38.54 -6.87
CA ARG A 12 -1.91 -38.04 -7.16
C ARG A 12 -1.92 -36.62 -7.69
N LEU A 13 -2.91 -36.30 -8.55
CA LEU A 13 -3.08 -34.92 -9.03
C LEU A 13 -3.31 -33.96 -7.86
N LEU A 14 -4.22 -34.31 -6.94
CA LEU A 14 -4.48 -33.50 -5.74
C LEU A 14 -3.21 -33.34 -4.87
N GLN A 15 -2.44 -34.42 -4.67
CA GLN A 15 -1.17 -34.36 -3.94
C GLN A 15 -0.18 -33.38 -4.59
N TYR A 16 0.00 -33.44 -5.91
CA TYR A 16 0.88 -32.51 -6.62
C TYR A 16 0.42 -31.06 -6.51
N LEU A 17 -0.89 -30.79 -6.61
CA LEU A 17 -1.44 -29.44 -6.44
C LEU A 17 -1.22 -28.91 -5.03
N VAL A 18 -1.39 -29.74 -4.00
CA VAL A 18 -1.11 -29.36 -2.61
C VAL A 18 0.38 -29.06 -2.41
N ILE A 19 1.27 -29.94 -2.89
CA ILE A 19 2.72 -29.72 -2.77
C ILE A 19 3.14 -28.44 -3.50
N LEU A 20 2.66 -28.22 -4.72
CA LEU A 20 2.94 -27.02 -5.51
C LEU A 20 2.44 -25.77 -4.81
N GLY A 21 1.24 -25.83 -4.23
CA GLY A 21 0.66 -24.73 -3.43
C GLY A 21 1.51 -24.41 -2.21
N LEU A 22 1.94 -25.42 -1.45
CA LEU A 22 2.80 -25.23 -0.27
C LEU A 22 4.18 -24.69 -0.64
N LEU A 23 4.79 -25.18 -1.72
CA LEU A 23 6.05 -24.64 -2.22
C LEU A 23 5.91 -23.19 -2.68
N GLY A 24 4.85 -22.89 -3.42
CA GLY A 24 4.55 -21.51 -3.85
C GLY A 24 4.34 -20.57 -2.67
N ALA A 25 3.58 -21.00 -1.67
CA ALA A 25 3.37 -20.23 -0.43
C ALA A 25 4.67 -20.03 0.36
N GLY A 26 5.51 -21.08 0.45
CA GLY A 26 6.82 -21.00 1.12
C GLY A 26 7.77 -20.03 0.42
N VAL A 27 7.89 -20.13 -0.90
CA VAL A 27 8.73 -19.22 -1.70
C VAL A 27 8.19 -17.79 -1.65
N GLY A 28 6.88 -17.61 -1.83
CA GLY A 28 6.26 -16.29 -1.74
C GLY A 28 6.42 -15.66 -0.37
N GLY A 29 6.24 -16.43 0.70
CA GLY A 29 6.49 -15.99 2.08
C GLY A 29 7.96 -15.61 2.31
N PHE A 30 8.90 -16.41 1.82
CA PHE A 30 10.33 -16.12 1.94
C PHE A 30 10.72 -14.84 1.18
N ILE A 31 10.25 -14.64 -0.04
CA ILE A 31 10.52 -13.42 -0.82
C ILE A 31 9.93 -12.18 -0.15
N SER A 32 8.74 -12.33 0.41
CA SER A 32 8.03 -11.19 1.04
C SER A 32 8.63 -10.80 2.39
N PHE A 33 8.89 -11.75 3.26
CA PHE A 33 9.26 -11.51 4.65
C PHE A 33 10.69 -11.95 5.01
N GLY A 34 11.35 -12.73 4.14
CA GLY A 34 12.74 -13.17 4.32
C GLY A 34 13.77 -12.07 3.98
N PRO A 35 15.06 -12.44 3.76
CA PRO A 35 16.14 -11.50 3.51
C PRO A 35 15.91 -10.49 2.39
N PRO A 36 15.19 -10.80 1.26
CA PRO A 36 14.83 -9.79 0.28
C PRO A 36 13.93 -8.69 0.85
N GLY A 37 13.08 -9.02 1.82
CA GLY A 37 12.27 -8.08 2.58
C GLY A 37 11.37 -7.19 1.72
N LEU A 38 10.76 -7.73 0.66
CA LEU A 38 9.92 -6.94 -0.26
C LEU A 38 8.77 -6.24 0.47
N TYR A 39 8.19 -6.91 1.46
CA TYR A 39 7.14 -6.29 2.27
C TYR A 39 7.64 -5.05 3.01
N ALA A 40 8.84 -5.11 3.60
CA ALA A 40 9.44 -3.97 4.30
C ALA A 40 9.85 -2.87 3.31
N LYS A 41 10.48 -3.24 2.20
CA LYS A 41 10.89 -2.30 1.15
C LYS A 41 9.70 -1.57 0.53
N SER A 42 8.59 -2.28 0.28
CA SER A 42 7.38 -1.66 -0.28
C SER A 42 6.68 -0.67 0.66
N GLY A 43 7.17 -0.50 1.88
CA GLY A 43 6.70 0.52 2.81
C GLY A 43 7.62 1.74 2.90
N THR A 44 8.72 1.78 2.13
CA THR A 44 9.62 2.94 2.16
C THR A 44 9.15 4.05 1.22
N PRO A 45 9.46 5.32 1.53
CA PRO A 45 9.12 6.44 0.64
C PRO A 45 9.76 6.33 -0.74
N GLU A 46 10.98 5.79 -0.82
CA GLU A 46 11.72 5.57 -2.06
C GLU A 46 11.03 4.55 -2.97
N PHE A 47 10.35 3.56 -2.37
CA PHE A 47 9.55 2.61 -3.14
C PHE A 47 8.36 3.30 -3.82
N CYS A 48 7.66 4.17 -3.09
CA CYS A 48 6.57 4.97 -3.65
C CYS A 48 7.05 5.90 -4.76
N ALA A 49 8.21 6.56 -4.56
CA ALA A 49 8.84 7.42 -5.56
C ALA A 49 9.38 6.67 -6.78
N GLY A 50 9.46 5.34 -6.75
CA GLY A 50 9.84 4.51 -7.89
C GLY A 50 8.89 4.61 -9.10
N CYS A 51 7.66 5.13 -8.89
CA CYS A 51 6.75 5.47 -9.97
C CYS A 51 6.87 6.97 -10.28
N HIS A 52 7.17 7.33 -11.54
CA HIS A 52 7.38 8.71 -11.97
C HIS A 52 6.19 9.64 -11.63
N VAL A 53 4.98 9.10 -11.58
CA VAL A 53 3.76 9.86 -11.22
C VAL A 53 3.73 10.31 -9.76
N MET A 54 4.62 9.75 -8.91
CA MET A 54 4.73 10.07 -7.49
C MET A 54 5.93 10.96 -7.17
N GLU A 55 6.70 11.38 -8.18
CA GLU A 55 7.93 12.17 -7.96
C GLU A 55 7.63 13.51 -7.28
N SER A 56 6.61 14.23 -7.77
CA SER A 56 6.19 15.50 -7.15
C SER A 56 5.70 15.34 -5.72
N GLU A 57 4.98 14.25 -5.45
CA GLU A 57 4.45 13.95 -4.13
C GLU A 57 5.60 13.62 -3.14
N TYR A 58 6.60 12.89 -3.61
CA TYR A 58 7.80 12.56 -2.83
C TYR A 58 8.60 13.82 -2.49
N GLU A 59 8.90 14.68 -3.46
CA GLU A 59 9.64 15.92 -3.24
C GLU A 59 8.92 16.84 -2.25
N ASN A 60 7.62 16.98 -2.37
CA ASN A 60 6.84 17.78 -1.45
C ASN A 60 6.80 17.21 -0.03
N TRP A 61 6.67 15.88 0.09
CA TRP A 61 6.79 15.20 1.37
C TRP A 61 8.19 15.40 1.98
N PHE A 62 9.25 15.25 1.19
CA PHE A 62 10.65 15.37 1.66
C PHE A 62 10.92 16.73 2.29
N HIS A 63 10.35 17.79 1.73
CA HIS A 63 10.46 19.16 2.27
C HIS A 63 9.37 19.51 3.30
N GLY A 64 8.47 18.57 3.59
CA GLY A 64 7.35 18.77 4.52
C GLY A 64 7.71 18.55 6.00
N GLY A 65 6.83 18.99 6.88
CA GLY A 65 7.01 18.82 8.34
C GLY A 65 6.96 17.37 8.82
N HIS A 66 6.46 16.43 8.00
CA HIS A 66 6.36 15.00 8.29
C HIS A 66 7.35 14.14 7.48
N SER A 67 8.44 14.73 6.99
CA SER A 67 9.46 14.05 6.18
C SER A 67 10.19 12.87 6.87
N LYS A 68 10.04 12.75 8.19
CA LYS A 68 10.58 11.62 8.96
C LYS A 68 9.63 10.43 9.06
N LEU A 69 8.38 10.60 8.65
CA LEU A 69 7.37 9.54 8.63
C LEU A 69 7.33 8.89 7.26
N LYS A 70 6.96 7.61 7.21
CA LYS A 70 6.76 6.92 5.94
C LYS A 70 5.40 7.28 5.33
N CYS A 71 5.29 7.19 4.02
CA CYS A 71 4.00 7.38 3.34
C CYS A 71 2.89 6.50 3.92
N ILE A 72 3.23 5.24 4.21
CA ILE A 72 2.30 4.26 4.80
C ILE A 72 1.84 4.60 6.22
N ASP A 73 2.58 5.43 6.97
CA ASP A 73 2.18 5.85 8.32
C ASP A 73 0.95 6.76 8.30
N CYS A 74 0.72 7.43 7.17
CA CYS A 74 -0.44 8.28 6.92
C CYS A 74 -1.49 7.61 6.03
N HIS A 75 -1.07 6.89 4.97
CA HIS A 75 -1.94 6.40 3.92
C HIS A 75 -2.50 4.98 4.15
N LEU A 76 -1.97 4.21 5.10
CA LEU A 76 -2.48 2.89 5.44
C LEU A 76 -3.02 2.84 6.88
N PRO A 77 -3.97 1.95 7.19
CA PRO A 77 -4.42 1.75 8.57
C PRO A 77 -3.26 1.30 9.45
N ASN A 78 -3.13 1.90 10.63
CA ASN A 78 -2.05 1.59 11.58
C ASN A 78 -2.58 1.19 12.97
N ASP A 79 -3.84 0.77 13.04
CA ASP A 79 -4.52 0.28 14.24
C ASP A 79 -4.20 -1.20 14.53
N ASN A 80 -4.12 -2.04 13.49
CA ASN A 80 -3.71 -3.43 13.63
C ASN A 80 -3.03 -3.98 12.38
N PHE A 81 -2.18 -5.00 12.57
CA PHE A 81 -1.37 -5.61 11.50
C PHE A 81 -2.23 -6.23 10.39
N ALA A 82 -3.30 -6.93 10.73
CA ALA A 82 -4.11 -7.63 9.73
C ALA A 82 -4.79 -6.64 8.78
N ARG A 83 -5.35 -5.55 9.32
CA ARG A 83 -5.96 -4.47 8.53
C ARG A 83 -4.90 -3.77 7.67
N HIS A 84 -3.75 -3.44 8.25
CA HIS A 84 -2.62 -2.84 7.53
C HIS A 84 -2.17 -3.72 6.35
N PHE A 85 -1.92 -5.00 6.63
CA PHE A 85 -1.46 -5.95 5.60
C PHE A 85 -2.47 -6.10 4.46
N THR A 86 -3.75 -6.24 4.80
CA THR A 86 -4.83 -6.41 3.82
C THR A 86 -4.95 -5.17 2.91
N TRP A 87 -5.02 -3.98 3.51
CA TRP A 87 -5.14 -2.75 2.74
C TRP A 87 -3.89 -2.41 1.94
N LYS A 88 -2.71 -2.69 2.48
CA LYS A 88 -1.46 -2.56 1.73
C LYS A 88 -1.45 -3.44 0.47
N GLY A 89 -1.99 -4.65 0.56
CA GLY A 89 -2.13 -5.54 -0.60
C GLY A 89 -3.16 -5.03 -1.61
N ILE A 90 -4.33 -4.60 -1.15
CA ILE A 90 -5.43 -4.11 -2.01
C ILE A 90 -5.01 -2.83 -2.76
N GLU A 91 -4.60 -1.80 -2.02
CA GLU A 91 -4.20 -0.51 -2.62
C GLU A 91 -2.96 -0.68 -3.49
N GLY A 92 -1.93 -1.39 -3.03
CA GLY A 92 -0.73 -1.61 -3.81
C GLY A 92 -0.97 -2.36 -5.12
N MET A 93 -1.86 -3.36 -5.15
CA MET A 93 -2.24 -4.04 -6.39
C MET A 93 -3.06 -3.13 -7.31
N ARG A 94 -3.96 -2.34 -6.75
CA ARG A 94 -4.75 -1.37 -7.51
C ARG A 94 -3.86 -0.31 -8.15
N ASP A 95 -2.97 0.30 -7.38
CA ASP A 95 -2.05 1.34 -7.85
C ASP A 95 -1.11 0.79 -8.94
N ALA A 96 -0.56 -0.41 -8.74
CA ALA A 96 0.25 -1.08 -9.76
C ALA A 96 -0.55 -1.36 -11.03
N PHE A 97 -1.79 -1.85 -10.91
CA PHE A 97 -2.64 -2.10 -12.05
C PHE A 97 -2.96 -0.81 -12.83
N ASP A 98 -3.33 0.27 -12.14
CA ASP A 98 -3.64 1.56 -12.76
C ASP A 98 -2.40 2.16 -13.44
N PHE A 99 -1.23 2.05 -12.80
CA PHE A 99 0.03 2.50 -13.37
C PHE A 99 0.40 1.74 -14.67
N TYR A 100 0.45 0.41 -14.62
CA TYR A 100 0.84 -0.39 -15.78
C TYR A 100 -0.21 -0.43 -16.90
N SER A 101 -1.47 -0.18 -16.59
CA SER A 101 -2.54 -0.07 -17.58
C SER A 101 -2.73 1.34 -18.16
N GLY A 102 -1.93 2.31 -17.73
CA GLY A 102 -2.02 3.70 -18.17
C GLY A 102 -3.30 4.43 -17.73
N ARG A 103 -3.89 3.98 -16.61
CA ARG A 103 -5.15 4.56 -16.08
C ARG A 103 -4.95 5.61 -14.99
N VAL A 104 -3.69 5.97 -14.72
CA VAL A 104 -3.41 7.01 -13.73
C VAL A 104 -4.01 8.33 -14.20
N PRO A 105 -4.87 8.98 -13.41
CA PRO A 105 -5.46 10.27 -13.77
C PRO A 105 -4.39 11.38 -13.72
N GLU A 106 -4.58 12.44 -14.49
CA GLU A 106 -3.70 13.62 -14.46
C GLU A 106 -3.60 14.26 -13.07
N SER A 107 -4.68 14.19 -12.29
CA SER A 107 -4.70 14.63 -10.89
C SER A 107 -5.01 13.45 -9.98
N ILE A 108 -3.99 12.99 -9.25
CA ILE A 108 -4.15 11.94 -8.25
C ILE A 108 -4.82 12.54 -7.02
N THR A 109 -5.94 11.96 -6.60
CA THR A 109 -6.71 12.38 -5.42
C THR A 109 -6.92 11.19 -4.49
N LEU A 110 -7.05 11.46 -3.20
CA LEU A 110 -7.43 10.42 -2.24
C LEU A 110 -8.85 9.91 -2.54
N SER A 111 -9.04 8.59 -2.47
CA SER A 111 -10.36 8.00 -2.38
C SER A 111 -11.03 8.35 -1.04
N ASP A 112 -12.35 8.21 -0.95
CA ASP A 112 -13.07 8.42 0.32
C ASP A 112 -12.54 7.53 1.44
N HIS A 113 -12.18 6.29 1.10
CA HIS A 113 -11.54 5.36 2.03
C HIS A 113 -10.15 5.85 2.46
N GLY A 114 -9.32 6.28 1.52
CA GLY A 114 -7.99 6.84 1.82
C GLY A 114 -8.07 8.10 2.68
N ALA A 115 -9.06 8.96 2.44
CA ALA A 115 -9.31 10.14 3.25
C ALA A 115 -9.71 9.80 4.69
N ALA A 116 -10.56 8.79 4.88
CA ALA A 116 -10.95 8.31 6.21
C ALA A 116 -9.74 7.76 6.99
N ILE A 117 -8.90 6.95 6.34
CA ILE A 117 -7.67 6.41 6.94
C ILE A 117 -6.70 7.53 7.30
N LEU A 118 -6.51 8.50 6.39
CA LEU A 118 -5.62 9.64 6.65
C LEU A 118 -6.08 10.41 7.89
N LEU A 119 -7.39 10.68 8.02
CA LEU A 119 -7.95 11.37 9.19
C LEU A 119 -7.76 10.56 10.48
N GLU A 120 -7.98 9.23 10.43
CA GLU A 120 -7.72 8.31 11.53
C GLU A 120 -6.26 8.38 12.01
N ASN A 121 -5.31 8.36 11.08
CA ASN A 121 -3.88 8.47 11.39
C ASN A 121 -3.47 9.85 11.92
N CYS A 122 -4.06 10.94 11.41
CA CYS A 122 -3.85 12.28 11.98
C CYS A 122 -4.23 12.31 13.45
N ARG A 123 -5.41 11.80 13.78
CA ARG A 123 -5.92 11.75 15.16
C ARG A 123 -5.08 10.84 16.03
N ARG A 124 -4.65 9.70 15.53
CA ARG A 124 -3.79 8.76 16.27
C ARG A 124 -2.53 9.42 16.84
N CYS A 125 -1.89 10.30 16.09
CA CYS A 125 -0.67 10.99 16.53
C CYS A 125 -0.96 12.32 17.27
N HIS A 126 -2.07 12.99 16.94
CA HIS A 126 -2.40 14.33 17.43
C HIS A 126 -3.61 14.37 18.38
N GLU A 127 -4.04 13.22 18.91
CA GLU A 127 -5.28 13.06 19.70
C GLU A 127 -5.47 14.14 20.77
N GLN A 128 -4.44 14.37 21.58
CA GLN A 128 -4.51 15.36 22.68
C GLN A 128 -4.70 16.80 22.18
N MET A 129 -4.10 17.14 21.03
CA MET A 129 -4.15 18.50 20.49
C MET A 129 -5.45 18.77 19.73
N VAL A 130 -6.08 17.73 19.21
CA VAL A 130 -7.28 17.87 18.36
C VAL A 130 -8.58 17.44 19.05
N SER A 131 -8.51 17.06 20.34
CA SER A 131 -9.66 16.56 21.12
C SER A 131 -10.86 17.51 21.17
N LEU A 132 -10.63 18.82 21.03
CA LEU A 132 -11.68 19.85 21.03
C LEU A 132 -12.12 20.26 19.62
N ILE A 133 -11.50 19.71 18.58
CA ILE A 133 -11.87 20.02 17.18
C ILE A 133 -13.06 19.17 16.78
N LYS A 134 -14.06 19.79 16.16
CA LYS A 134 -15.23 19.09 15.63
C LYS A 134 -14.82 18.04 14.60
N GLU A 135 -15.41 16.86 14.68
CA GLU A 135 -15.05 15.68 13.88
C GLU A 135 -15.46 15.75 12.40
N ASP A 136 -16.26 16.74 12.02
CA ASP A 136 -16.80 16.90 10.66
C ASP A 136 -15.81 17.52 9.67
N ARG A 137 -14.61 17.93 10.12
CA ARG A 137 -13.60 18.57 9.28
C ARG A 137 -12.38 17.72 9.06
N ASN A 138 -11.93 17.70 7.81
CA ASN A 138 -10.65 17.09 7.44
C ASN A 138 -9.50 18.03 7.81
N CYS A 139 -8.45 17.48 8.42
CA CYS A 139 -7.31 18.28 8.92
C CYS A 139 -6.64 19.10 7.80
N TRP A 140 -6.56 18.55 6.59
CA TRP A 140 -5.96 19.21 5.42
C TRP A 140 -6.78 20.37 4.84
N GLN A 141 -8.04 20.55 5.25
CA GLN A 141 -8.81 21.74 4.87
C GLN A 141 -8.23 23.03 5.48
N CYS A 142 -7.64 22.92 6.68
CA CYS A 142 -6.95 24.03 7.37
C CYS A 142 -5.42 23.91 7.19
N HIS A 143 -4.86 22.71 7.33
CA HIS A 143 -3.43 22.46 7.24
C HIS A 143 -3.01 22.15 5.78
N ARG A 144 -3.17 23.13 4.88
CA ARG A 144 -2.96 22.97 3.44
C ARG A 144 -1.55 22.51 3.05
N ARG A 145 -0.53 22.77 3.88
CA ARG A 145 0.85 22.32 3.65
C ARG A 145 1.07 20.84 3.94
N LEU A 146 0.09 20.14 4.50
CA LEU A 146 0.13 18.68 4.67
C LEU A 146 -0.21 17.95 3.37
N SER A 147 -0.94 18.59 2.45
CA SER A 147 -1.12 18.04 1.12
C SER A 147 0.18 18.17 0.36
N HIS A 148 0.66 17.07 -0.20
CA HIS A 148 1.91 17.06 -0.97
C HIS A 148 1.80 17.81 -2.29
N LYS A 149 0.65 18.34 -2.65
CA LYS A 149 0.43 19.06 -3.90
C LYS A 149 0.98 20.47 -3.80
N THR A 150 1.99 20.78 -4.62
CA THR A 150 2.51 22.14 -4.80
C THR A 150 1.74 22.94 -5.83
N THR A 151 1.07 22.30 -6.75
CA THR A 151 0.29 22.96 -7.79
C THR A 151 -1.12 23.25 -7.28
N GLY A 152 -1.41 24.53 -7.15
CA GLY A 152 -2.67 25.08 -6.64
C GLY A 152 -3.90 24.83 -7.53
N THR A 153 -4.11 23.62 -7.96
CA THR A 153 -5.38 23.17 -8.49
C THR A 153 -6.17 22.54 -7.33
N PHE A 154 -6.95 23.38 -6.67
CA PHE A 154 -7.94 23.02 -5.66
C PHE A 154 -9.23 22.63 -6.33
#